data_9ee1fdfc87222c4540d7d2a645c52b81
#
_entry.id   9ee1fdfc87222c4540d7d2a645c52b81
#
_cell.length_a   1.000
_cell.length_b   1.000
_cell.length_c   1.000
_cell.angle_alpha   90.00
_cell.angle_beta   90.00
_cell.angle_gamma   90.00
#
_symmetry.space_group_name_H-M   'P 1'
#
loop_
_entity.id
_entity.type
_entity.pdbx_description
1 polymer ?
#
loop_
_entity_poly.entity_id
_entity_poly.type
_entity_poly.pdbx_seq_one_letter_code
_entity_poly.pdbx_strand_id
1 'polypeptide(L)'
;MRRVLAALGLVFLVLVVSALGIVFVGVRQYEAPGPLIEQRTVVIPHGGTEQVLLTLQQAGVLDTGMLTRNVFEAATALTRVDGAFHAAELVFPAHASIQQALFVLRHGRPVVHRLTVPEGLSAIQIANLLEHAPYMDGSFPFPAEGSVMPLTYDYEWGMPRAQMLSRMQHAMDRALDQAWEGRDVDPTIMNRQDLLVLASMIERETGNPAERPMVARVFLNRLHQGMKLQSDPTVVYGLNQGAGPLGHALSHADLMQPTAYNTYVIAGLPPGPICSPGQAALQAAAHPAPGDQLYFVANGHGGHDFAATLGDHNRNVSAYRAGRHAQAVAPR
;
A
#
# COMPACT_ATOMS: atom_id res chain seq x y z
N MET A 1 57.36 -57.36 11.77
CA MET A 1 56.00 -57.33 11.19
C MET A 1 54.88 -57.11 12.22
N ARG A 2 54.71 -57.98 13.25
CA ARG A 2 53.69 -57.86 14.28
C ARG A 2 53.64 -56.51 15.03
N ARG A 3 54.84 -55.95 15.42
CA ARG A 3 54.91 -54.67 16.14
C ARG A 3 54.51 -53.47 15.26
N VAL A 4 54.77 -53.50 13.96
CA VAL A 4 54.42 -52.47 12.99
C VAL A 4 52.91 -52.49 12.73
N LEU A 5 52.26 -53.69 12.59
CA LEU A 5 50.85 -53.82 12.43
C LEU A 5 50.07 -53.37 13.69
N ALA A 6 50.59 -53.66 14.90
CA ALA A 6 50.02 -53.18 16.16
C ALA A 6 50.10 -51.64 16.28
N ALA A 7 51.25 -51.02 15.87
CA ALA A 7 51.35 -49.54 15.85
C ALA A 7 50.42 -48.88 14.85
N LEU A 8 50.28 -49.45 13.64
CA LEU A 8 49.32 -48.96 12.63
C LEU A 8 47.86 -49.08 13.10
N GLY A 9 47.53 -50.23 13.78
CA GLY A 9 46.20 -50.41 14.36
C GLY A 9 45.90 -49.40 15.47
N LEU A 10 46.87 -49.06 16.31
CA LEU A 10 46.72 -48.05 17.35
C LEU A 10 46.51 -46.66 16.76
N VAL A 11 47.31 -46.26 15.75
CA VAL A 11 47.15 -44.99 15.05
C VAL A 11 45.79 -44.86 14.41
N PHE A 12 45.34 -45.94 13.73
CA PHE A 12 44.01 -45.98 13.14
C PHE A 12 42.89 -45.82 14.20
N LEU A 13 43.04 -46.52 15.33
CA LEU A 13 42.06 -46.41 16.44
C LEU A 13 42.00 -44.99 17.00
N VAL A 14 43.16 -44.35 17.20
CA VAL A 14 43.23 -42.96 17.66
C VAL A 14 42.59 -42.00 16.66
N LEU A 15 42.80 -42.20 15.37
CA LEU A 15 42.17 -41.37 14.33
C LEU A 15 40.63 -41.55 14.33
N VAL A 16 40.15 -42.79 14.46
CA VAL A 16 38.72 -43.04 14.52
C VAL A 16 38.07 -42.43 15.76
N VAL A 17 38.70 -42.59 16.93
CA VAL A 17 38.19 -42.02 18.20
C VAL A 17 38.19 -40.50 18.13
N SER A 18 39.27 -39.89 17.55
CA SER A 18 39.35 -38.45 17.34
C SER A 18 38.25 -37.94 16.38
N ALA A 19 38.02 -38.65 15.26
CA ALA A 19 36.98 -38.32 14.32
C ALA A 19 35.56 -38.37 14.96
N LEU A 20 35.29 -39.44 15.73
CA LEU A 20 34.03 -39.58 16.49
C LEU A 20 33.86 -38.44 17.52
N GLY A 21 34.95 -38.06 18.20
CA GLY A 21 34.97 -36.95 19.13
C GLY A 21 34.63 -35.60 18.45
N ILE A 22 35.23 -35.34 17.29
CA ILE A 22 34.94 -34.13 16.49
C ILE A 22 33.49 -34.09 16.06
N VAL A 23 32.97 -35.21 15.55
CA VAL A 23 31.54 -35.30 15.14
C VAL A 23 30.62 -35.08 16.35
N PHE A 24 30.91 -35.70 17.49
CA PHE A 24 30.12 -35.52 18.70
C PHE A 24 30.09 -34.06 19.17
N VAL A 25 31.24 -33.38 19.22
CA VAL A 25 31.31 -31.96 19.57
C VAL A 25 30.58 -31.11 18.54
N GLY A 26 30.71 -31.43 17.25
CA GLY A 26 30.01 -30.72 16.17
C GLY A 26 28.47 -30.84 16.29
N VAL A 27 27.97 -32.04 16.55
CA VAL A 27 26.51 -32.25 16.74
C VAL A 27 26.01 -31.54 18.00
N ARG A 28 26.78 -31.59 19.09
CA ARG A 28 26.42 -30.84 20.32
C ARG A 28 26.33 -29.33 20.06
N GLN A 29 27.28 -28.77 19.32
CA GLN A 29 27.29 -27.34 18.96
C GLN A 29 26.16 -26.99 17.98
N TYR A 30 25.82 -27.88 17.05
CA TYR A 30 24.75 -27.71 16.08
C TYR A 30 23.38 -27.56 16.75
N GLU A 31 23.14 -28.34 17.83
CA GLU A 31 21.90 -28.36 18.58
C GLU A 31 21.91 -27.45 19.82
N ALA A 32 23.09 -26.95 20.22
CA ALA A 32 23.22 -26.11 21.42
C ALA A 32 22.40 -24.81 21.28
N PRO A 33 21.70 -24.37 22.36
CA PRO A 33 21.01 -23.09 22.37
C PRO A 33 21.97 -21.93 22.05
N GLY A 34 21.52 -21.04 21.18
CA GLY A 34 22.26 -19.82 20.83
C GLY A 34 22.12 -18.71 21.89
N PRO A 35 22.88 -17.61 21.73
CA PRO A 35 22.97 -16.53 22.72
C PRO A 35 21.73 -15.59 22.72
N LEU A 36 20.84 -15.68 21.75
CA LEU A 36 19.69 -14.80 21.61
C LEU A 36 18.71 -14.99 22.79
N ILE A 37 18.51 -13.95 23.59
CA ILE A 37 17.67 -14.02 24.80
C ILE A 37 16.16 -13.99 24.45
N GLU A 38 15.79 -13.15 23.45
CA GLU A 38 14.42 -12.96 23.00
C GLU A 38 14.33 -13.13 21.48
N GLN A 39 13.17 -13.45 20.97
CA GLN A 39 12.99 -13.51 19.52
C GLN A 39 13.39 -12.18 18.85
N ARG A 40 14.04 -12.26 17.71
CA ARG A 40 14.50 -11.10 16.97
C ARG A 40 14.24 -11.22 15.48
N THR A 41 13.82 -10.12 14.91
CA THR A 41 13.73 -9.97 13.46
C THR A 41 15.08 -9.54 12.91
N VAL A 42 15.59 -10.25 11.90
CA VAL A 42 16.88 -9.99 11.27
C VAL A 42 16.71 -9.95 9.76
N VAL A 43 17.25 -8.92 9.14
CA VAL A 43 17.34 -8.81 7.68
C VAL A 43 18.50 -9.64 7.18
N ILE A 44 18.22 -10.66 6.39
CA ILE A 44 19.23 -11.51 5.74
C ILE A 44 19.47 -10.96 4.34
N PRO A 45 20.66 -10.40 4.07
CA PRO A 45 20.98 -9.82 2.77
C PRO A 45 21.21 -10.89 1.71
N HIS A 46 21.12 -10.48 0.44
CA HIS A 46 21.65 -11.30 -0.66
C HIS A 46 23.17 -11.50 -0.49
N GLY A 47 23.63 -12.74 -0.49
CA GLY A 47 25.05 -13.02 -0.31
C GLY A 47 25.38 -14.50 -0.10
N GLY A 48 26.67 -14.80 0.08
CA GLY A 48 27.14 -16.14 0.38
C GLY A 48 26.96 -16.53 1.86
N THR A 49 27.24 -17.81 2.16
CA THR A 49 27.14 -18.39 3.51
C THR A 49 27.90 -17.58 4.57
N GLU A 50 29.07 -17.05 4.23
CA GLU A 50 29.89 -16.25 5.16
C GLU A 50 29.16 -14.95 5.55
N GLN A 51 28.57 -14.24 4.58
CA GLN A 51 27.86 -13.00 4.85
C GLN A 51 26.60 -13.24 5.71
N VAL A 52 25.86 -14.31 5.44
CA VAL A 52 24.71 -14.71 6.26
C VAL A 52 25.16 -15.02 7.70
N LEU A 53 26.25 -15.79 7.87
CA LEU A 53 26.82 -16.09 9.19
C LEU A 53 27.18 -14.80 9.95
N LEU A 54 27.92 -13.88 9.30
CA LEU A 54 28.28 -12.61 9.91
C LEU A 54 27.07 -11.78 10.34
N THR A 55 26.03 -11.76 9.52
CA THR A 55 24.75 -11.10 9.84
C THR A 55 24.11 -11.71 11.09
N LEU A 56 24.05 -13.04 11.18
CA LEU A 56 23.47 -13.73 12.35
C LEU A 56 24.30 -13.50 13.62
N GLN A 57 25.62 -13.45 13.50
CA GLN A 57 26.51 -13.15 14.61
C GLN A 57 26.36 -11.69 15.09
N GLN A 58 26.33 -10.74 14.18
CA GLN A 58 26.08 -9.32 14.49
C GLN A 58 24.71 -9.09 15.14
N ALA A 59 23.71 -9.84 14.71
CA ALA A 59 22.37 -9.81 15.29
C ALA A 59 22.28 -10.56 16.64
N GLY A 60 23.33 -11.23 17.07
CA GLY A 60 23.36 -12.01 18.32
C GLY A 60 22.51 -13.30 18.26
N VAL A 61 22.21 -13.77 17.06
CA VAL A 61 21.51 -15.07 16.86
C VAL A 61 22.47 -16.23 17.10
N LEU A 62 23.70 -16.12 16.61
CA LEU A 62 24.77 -17.11 16.76
C LEU A 62 26.01 -16.49 17.43
N ASP A 63 26.78 -17.32 18.14
CA ASP A 63 28.05 -16.92 18.74
C ASP A 63 29.10 -16.60 17.68
N THR A 64 30.06 -15.75 18.05
CA THR A 64 31.24 -15.38 17.20
C THR A 64 32.37 -16.38 17.26
N GLY A 65 32.23 -17.50 17.98
CA GLY A 65 33.26 -18.50 18.16
C GLY A 65 33.62 -19.24 16.88
N MET A 66 34.92 -19.67 16.79
CA MET A 66 35.44 -20.43 15.63
C MET A 66 34.69 -21.76 15.46
N LEU A 67 34.32 -22.41 16.56
CA LEU A 67 33.58 -23.68 16.53
C LEU A 67 32.17 -23.47 15.89
N THR A 68 31.46 -22.43 16.30
CA THR A 68 30.17 -22.05 15.73
C THR A 68 30.27 -21.80 14.22
N ARG A 69 31.31 -21.07 13.78
CA ARG A 69 31.59 -20.83 12.36
C ARG A 69 31.76 -22.14 11.60
N ASN A 70 32.70 -23.00 12.05
CA ASN A 70 33.01 -24.25 11.37
C ASN A 70 31.80 -25.18 11.31
N VAL A 71 31.02 -25.27 12.38
CA VAL A 71 29.79 -26.10 12.44
C VAL A 71 28.71 -25.53 11.53
N PHE A 72 28.53 -24.20 11.51
CA PHE A 72 27.53 -23.56 10.60
C PHE A 72 27.89 -23.79 9.13
N GLU A 73 29.17 -23.61 8.75
CA GLU A 73 29.61 -23.82 7.36
C GLU A 73 29.48 -25.29 6.95
N ALA A 74 29.93 -26.23 7.81
CA ALA A 74 29.80 -27.66 7.56
C ALA A 74 28.33 -28.10 7.47
N ALA A 75 27.49 -27.64 8.41
CA ALA A 75 26.06 -27.96 8.40
C ALA A 75 25.37 -27.38 7.16
N THR A 76 25.71 -26.14 6.75
CA THR A 76 25.15 -25.54 5.52
C THR A 76 25.52 -26.39 4.30
N ALA A 77 26.73 -26.87 4.19
CA ALA A 77 27.19 -27.73 3.09
C ALA A 77 26.50 -29.09 3.08
N LEU A 78 26.40 -29.74 4.25
CA LEU A 78 25.78 -31.07 4.39
C LEU A 78 24.26 -31.05 4.17
N THR A 79 23.60 -29.98 4.55
CA THR A 79 22.13 -29.82 4.43
C THR A 79 21.73 -28.98 3.22
N ARG A 80 22.61 -28.82 2.23
CA ARG A 80 22.36 -28.03 1.01
C ARG A 80 21.14 -28.52 0.22
N VAL A 81 20.81 -29.79 0.32
CA VAL A 81 19.62 -30.42 -0.30
C VAL A 81 18.32 -29.86 0.21
N ASP A 82 18.29 -29.27 1.42
CA ASP A 82 17.09 -28.69 2.05
C ASP A 82 16.72 -27.32 1.48
N GLY A 83 17.48 -26.80 0.50
CA GLY A 83 17.19 -25.55 -0.19
C GLY A 83 18.23 -24.43 0.04
N ALA A 84 18.06 -23.35 -0.71
CA ALA A 84 18.86 -22.13 -0.58
C ALA A 84 18.37 -21.27 0.59
N PHE A 85 19.25 -20.36 1.06
CA PHE A 85 18.86 -19.34 2.02
C PHE A 85 17.99 -18.27 1.34
N HIS A 86 16.95 -17.80 2.05
CA HIS A 86 16.12 -16.70 1.60
C HIS A 86 16.75 -15.38 2.07
N ALA A 87 17.02 -14.48 1.14
CA ALA A 87 17.33 -13.10 1.45
C ALA A 87 16.01 -12.37 1.76
N ALA A 88 15.72 -12.19 3.04
CA ALA A 88 14.46 -11.63 3.54
C ALA A 88 14.63 -11.16 4.99
N GLU A 89 13.65 -10.44 5.47
CA GLU A 89 13.50 -10.16 6.90
C GLU A 89 12.84 -11.37 7.58
N LEU A 90 13.59 -12.06 8.44
CA LEU A 90 13.16 -13.30 9.08
C LEU A 90 13.15 -13.16 10.61
N VAL A 91 12.25 -13.90 11.26
CA VAL A 91 12.12 -13.93 12.72
C VAL A 91 12.86 -15.15 13.26
N PHE A 92 13.88 -14.92 14.11
CA PHE A 92 14.61 -15.97 14.80
C PHE A 92 14.08 -16.10 16.23
N PRO A 93 13.80 -17.33 16.71
CA PRO A 93 13.33 -17.55 18.07
C PRO A 93 14.42 -17.29 19.09
N ALA A 94 14.03 -17.06 20.35
CA ALA A 94 14.97 -17.03 21.46
C ALA A 94 15.78 -18.34 21.53
N HIS A 95 17.06 -18.23 21.88
CA HIS A 95 17.98 -19.37 21.99
C HIS A 95 18.11 -20.24 20.73
N ALA A 96 17.88 -19.63 19.54
CA ALA A 96 17.98 -20.37 18.28
C ALA A 96 19.31 -21.10 18.15
N SER A 97 19.31 -22.43 18.04
CA SER A 97 20.49 -23.22 17.70
C SER A 97 20.90 -23.00 16.23
N ILE A 98 22.08 -23.50 15.84
CA ILE A 98 22.51 -23.49 14.42
C ILE A 98 21.49 -24.23 13.56
N GLN A 99 20.96 -25.36 14.04
CA GLN A 99 19.89 -26.12 13.36
C GLN A 99 18.66 -25.26 13.09
N GLN A 100 18.15 -24.59 14.14
CA GLN A 100 16.98 -23.74 14.04
C GLN A 100 17.25 -22.52 13.15
N ALA A 101 18.44 -21.93 13.23
CA ALA A 101 18.83 -20.82 12.38
C ALA A 101 18.85 -21.22 10.89
N LEU A 102 19.43 -22.37 10.54
CA LEU A 102 19.40 -22.91 9.17
C LEU A 102 17.97 -23.24 8.69
N PHE A 103 17.12 -23.77 9.58
CA PHE A 103 15.72 -24.02 9.27
C PHE A 103 14.98 -22.69 8.94
N VAL A 104 15.16 -21.65 9.78
CA VAL A 104 14.55 -20.32 9.55
C VAL A 104 15.06 -19.71 8.24
N LEU A 105 16.37 -19.78 7.96
CA LEU A 105 16.95 -19.25 6.73
C LEU A 105 16.35 -19.88 5.45
N ARG A 106 15.89 -21.13 5.50
CA ARG A 106 15.36 -21.86 4.35
C ARG A 106 13.86 -21.91 4.27
N HIS A 107 13.18 -21.97 5.43
CA HIS A 107 11.74 -22.24 5.52
C HIS A 107 10.98 -21.17 6.29
N GLY A 108 11.71 -20.19 6.87
CA GLY A 108 11.09 -19.06 7.58
C GLY A 108 10.21 -18.24 6.64
N ARG A 109 9.07 -17.80 7.14
CA ARG A 109 8.22 -16.86 6.40
C ARG A 109 8.80 -15.46 6.55
N PRO A 110 8.95 -14.71 5.43
CA PRO A 110 9.33 -13.31 5.49
C PRO A 110 8.35 -12.47 6.33
N VAL A 111 8.89 -11.46 6.99
CA VAL A 111 8.06 -10.45 7.66
C VAL A 111 7.31 -9.66 6.59
N VAL A 112 6.00 -9.52 6.78
CA VAL A 112 5.13 -8.78 5.88
C VAL A 112 4.84 -7.41 6.45
N HIS A 113 5.18 -6.37 5.71
CA HIS A 113 4.84 -4.98 5.98
C HIS A 113 3.59 -4.58 5.20
N ARG A 114 2.94 -3.47 5.60
CA ARG A 114 1.73 -2.97 4.96
C ARG A 114 1.87 -1.51 4.59
N LEU A 115 1.48 -1.18 3.36
CA LEU A 115 1.32 0.18 2.88
C LEU A 115 -0.16 0.41 2.57
N THR A 116 -0.81 1.29 3.33
CA THR A 116 -2.20 1.69 3.08
C THR A 116 -2.20 2.99 2.28
N VAL A 117 -2.86 2.96 1.13
CA VAL A 117 -3.14 4.13 0.30
C VAL A 117 -4.59 4.53 0.55
N PRO A 118 -4.87 5.64 1.24
CA PRO A 118 -6.22 6.14 1.43
C PRO A 118 -6.90 6.54 0.11
N GLU A 119 -8.23 6.41 0.06
CA GLU A 119 -9.05 6.92 -1.06
C GLU A 119 -8.93 8.46 -1.15
N GLY A 120 -9.04 8.99 -2.35
CA GLY A 120 -9.06 10.43 -2.59
C GLY A 120 -7.69 11.12 -2.54
N LEU A 121 -6.58 10.39 -2.42
CA LEU A 121 -5.24 10.96 -2.54
C LEU A 121 -4.90 11.31 -4.00
N SER A 122 -4.20 12.42 -4.18
CA SER A 122 -3.62 12.80 -5.47
C SER A 122 -2.34 12.02 -5.79
N ALA A 123 -1.90 12.07 -7.04
CA ALA A 123 -0.64 11.47 -7.49
C ALA A 123 0.58 11.97 -6.68
N ILE A 124 0.63 13.26 -6.34
CA ILE A 124 1.71 13.83 -5.52
C ILE A 124 1.71 13.23 -4.11
N GLN A 125 0.56 13.10 -3.49
CA GLN A 125 0.42 12.54 -2.16
C GLN A 125 0.77 11.04 -2.13
N ILE A 126 0.37 10.29 -3.16
CA ILE A 126 0.71 8.88 -3.32
C ILE A 126 2.22 8.70 -3.58
N ALA A 127 2.82 9.54 -4.42
CA ALA A 127 4.27 9.51 -4.64
C ALA A 127 5.03 9.76 -3.33
N ASN A 128 4.61 10.75 -2.54
CA ASN A 128 5.21 11.03 -1.22
C ASN A 128 5.05 9.83 -0.26
N LEU A 129 3.86 9.22 -0.21
CA LEU A 129 3.60 8.04 0.61
C LEU A 129 4.53 6.88 0.22
N LEU A 130 4.71 6.63 -1.08
CA LEU A 130 5.54 5.55 -1.59
C LEU A 130 7.04 5.82 -1.37
N GLU A 131 7.48 7.08 -1.50
CA GLU A 131 8.86 7.49 -1.25
C GLU A 131 9.28 7.26 0.21
N HIS A 132 8.39 7.52 1.15
CA HIS A 132 8.63 7.37 2.58
C HIS A 132 8.25 5.98 3.13
N ALA A 133 7.77 5.06 2.28
CA ALA A 133 7.49 3.70 2.71
C ALA A 133 8.78 3.00 3.19
N PRO A 134 8.82 2.50 4.45
CA PRO A 134 9.99 1.85 5.00
C PRO A 134 10.28 0.54 4.27
N TYR A 135 11.53 0.09 4.30
CA TYR A 135 11.95 -1.22 3.77
C TYR A 135 11.68 -1.47 2.29
N MET A 136 11.35 -0.45 1.52
CA MET A 136 11.30 -0.49 0.06
C MET A 136 12.54 0.13 -0.55
N ASP A 137 12.95 -0.40 -1.71
CA ASP A 137 14.17 0.01 -2.39
C ASP A 137 13.91 0.69 -3.75
N GLY A 138 14.93 1.43 -4.20
CA GLY A 138 14.98 1.99 -5.54
C GLY A 138 14.06 3.18 -5.77
N SER A 139 14.18 3.76 -6.96
CA SER A 139 13.34 4.84 -7.47
C SER A 139 12.12 4.29 -8.20
N PHE A 140 11.17 5.15 -8.47
CA PHE A 140 9.95 4.83 -9.24
C PHE A 140 9.54 6.01 -10.12
N PRO A 141 8.83 5.79 -11.24
CA PRO A 141 8.30 6.87 -12.06
C PRO A 141 7.16 7.57 -11.31
N PHE A 142 7.00 8.90 -11.55
CA PHE A 142 5.88 9.63 -10.98
C PHE A 142 4.55 9.05 -11.49
N PRO A 143 3.59 8.69 -10.62
CA PRO A 143 2.32 8.12 -11.04
C PRO A 143 1.46 9.14 -11.77
N ALA A 144 0.70 8.70 -12.78
CA ALA A 144 -0.35 9.55 -13.36
C ALA A 144 -1.50 9.74 -12.36
N GLU A 145 -2.18 10.89 -12.44
CA GLU A 145 -3.34 11.15 -11.57
C GLU A 145 -4.45 10.11 -11.78
N GLY A 146 -5.01 9.61 -10.67
CA GLY A 146 -6.05 8.60 -10.69
C GLY A 146 -5.59 7.18 -11.05
N SER A 147 -4.30 6.96 -11.36
CA SER A 147 -3.80 5.67 -11.86
C SER A 147 -3.58 4.60 -10.79
N VAL A 148 -3.68 4.94 -9.51
CA VAL A 148 -3.36 4.04 -8.38
C VAL A 148 -4.63 3.63 -7.66
N MET A 149 -4.85 2.32 -7.47
CA MET A 149 -5.97 1.83 -6.65
C MET A 149 -5.67 2.04 -5.17
N PRO A 150 -6.52 2.79 -4.43
CA PRO A 150 -6.35 3.01 -3.00
C PRO A 150 -6.77 1.76 -2.22
N LEU A 151 -5.77 1.00 -1.79
CA LEU A 151 -5.91 -0.24 -1.02
C LEU A 151 -4.78 -0.36 0.00
N THR A 152 -4.85 -1.38 0.85
CA THR A 152 -3.73 -1.83 1.66
C THR A 152 -2.94 -2.91 0.90
N TYR A 153 -1.64 -2.69 0.74
CA TYR A 153 -0.73 -3.57 0.01
C TYR A 153 0.27 -4.19 0.95
N ASP A 154 0.34 -5.51 0.93
CA ASP A 154 1.37 -6.25 1.64
C ASP A 154 2.66 -6.28 0.81
N TYR A 155 3.81 -6.15 1.49
CA TYR A 155 5.12 -6.22 0.87
C TYR A 155 6.17 -6.76 1.84
N GLU A 156 7.27 -7.26 1.30
CA GLU A 156 8.42 -7.76 2.04
C GLU A 156 9.57 -6.76 1.98
N TRP A 157 10.52 -6.90 2.88
CA TRP A 157 11.76 -6.12 2.90
C TRP A 157 12.46 -6.16 1.53
N GLY A 158 12.95 -5.01 1.06
CA GLY A 158 13.66 -4.89 -0.21
C GLY A 158 12.75 -4.85 -1.44
N MET A 159 11.42 -4.82 -1.28
CA MET A 159 10.53 -4.69 -2.45
C MET A 159 10.83 -3.40 -3.22
N PRO A 160 11.07 -3.46 -4.55
CA PRO A 160 11.27 -2.27 -5.36
C PRO A 160 10.00 -1.38 -5.38
N ARG A 161 10.16 -0.07 -5.09
CA ARG A 161 9.05 0.91 -5.17
C ARG A 161 8.36 0.91 -6.52
N ALA A 162 9.12 0.78 -7.60
CA ALA A 162 8.56 0.69 -8.95
C ALA A 162 7.64 -0.53 -9.13
N GLN A 163 7.98 -1.67 -8.53
CA GLN A 163 7.14 -2.87 -8.56
C GLN A 163 5.86 -2.68 -7.75
N MET A 164 5.95 -2.04 -6.57
CA MET A 164 4.78 -1.70 -5.77
C MET A 164 3.85 -0.77 -6.55
N LEU A 165 4.38 0.30 -7.15
CA LEU A 165 3.59 1.21 -7.97
C LEU A 165 2.89 0.48 -9.12
N SER A 166 3.61 -0.41 -9.84
CA SER A 166 3.03 -1.21 -10.91
C SER A 166 1.87 -2.11 -10.41
N ARG A 167 2.00 -2.74 -9.23
CA ARG A 167 0.90 -3.51 -8.61
C ARG A 167 -0.33 -2.65 -8.34
N MET A 168 -0.12 -1.43 -7.83
CA MET A 168 -1.19 -0.48 -7.54
C MET A 168 -1.90 -0.01 -8.82
N GLN A 169 -1.14 0.27 -9.88
CA GLN A 169 -1.67 0.66 -11.18
C GLN A 169 -2.46 -0.47 -11.85
N HIS A 170 -1.91 -1.68 -11.88
CA HIS A 170 -2.66 -2.84 -12.39
C HIS A 170 -3.94 -3.14 -11.59
N ALA A 171 -3.96 -2.83 -10.29
CA ALA A 171 -5.18 -2.96 -9.49
C ALA A 171 -6.23 -1.93 -9.92
N MET A 172 -5.83 -0.67 -10.20
CA MET A 172 -6.73 0.37 -10.72
C MET A 172 -7.24 0.00 -12.12
N ASP A 173 -6.36 -0.44 -13.01
CA ASP A 173 -6.76 -0.84 -14.36
C ASP A 173 -7.83 -1.91 -14.32
N ARG A 174 -7.65 -2.97 -13.53
CA ARG A 174 -8.67 -4.03 -13.38
C ARG A 174 -9.97 -3.53 -12.79
N ALA A 175 -9.91 -2.67 -11.75
CA ALA A 175 -11.12 -2.13 -11.14
C ALA A 175 -11.89 -1.22 -12.09
N LEU A 176 -11.18 -0.40 -12.86
CA LEU A 176 -11.75 0.48 -13.86
C LEU A 176 -12.34 -0.30 -15.05
N ASP A 177 -11.65 -1.36 -15.52
CA ASP A 177 -12.17 -2.24 -16.59
C ASP A 177 -13.47 -2.93 -16.15
N GLN A 178 -13.51 -3.49 -14.93
CA GLN A 178 -14.73 -4.09 -14.38
C GLN A 178 -15.89 -3.09 -14.27
N ALA A 179 -15.61 -1.88 -13.77
CA ALA A 179 -16.62 -0.83 -13.69
C ALA A 179 -17.12 -0.40 -15.09
N TRP A 180 -16.20 -0.27 -16.04
CA TRP A 180 -16.51 0.11 -17.42
C TRP A 180 -17.33 -0.94 -18.15
N GLU A 181 -16.99 -2.22 -18.03
CA GLU A 181 -17.71 -3.34 -18.70
C GLU A 181 -19.13 -3.53 -18.11
N GLY A 182 -19.27 -3.36 -16.79
CA GLY A 182 -20.54 -3.53 -16.08
C GLY A 182 -21.46 -2.31 -16.06
N ARG A 183 -21.03 -1.16 -16.57
CA ARG A 183 -21.72 0.12 -16.37
C ARG A 183 -23.09 0.21 -17.02
N ASP A 184 -23.94 1.04 -16.45
CA ASP A 184 -25.11 1.59 -17.12
C ASP A 184 -24.62 2.56 -18.21
N VAL A 185 -25.06 2.34 -19.46
CA VAL A 185 -24.57 3.13 -20.59
C VAL A 185 -25.13 4.55 -20.53
N ASP A 186 -24.23 5.54 -20.49
CA ASP A 186 -24.55 6.96 -20.50
C ASP A 186 -23.80 7.65 -21.65
N PRO A 187 -24.48 8.42 -22.54
CA PRO A 187 -23.87 9.02 -23.71
C PRO A 187 -22.85 10.13 -23.39
N THR A 188 -22.84 10.66 -22.18
CA THR A 188 -21.87 11.67 -21.74
C THR A 188 -20.56 11.10 -21.25
N ILE A 189 -20.51 9.78 -20.98
CA ILE A 189 -19.32 9.02 -20.56
C ILE A 189 -18.87 8.14 -21.74
N MET A 190 -18.03 8.70 -22.59
CA MET A 190 -17.70 8.10 -23.88
C MET A 190 -16.60 7.01 -23.79
N ASN A 191 -15.78 7.04 -22.76
CA ASN A 191 -14.66 6.13 -22.59
C ASN A 191 -14.35 5.86 -21.11
N ARG A 192 -13.49 4.86 -20.83
CA ARG A 192 -13.11 4.49 -19.46
C ARG A 192 -12.43 5.64 -18.70
N GLN A 193 -11.74 6.55 -19.40
CA GLN A 193 -11.10 7.70 -18.77
C GLN A 193 -12.13 8.69 -18.25
N ASP A 194 -13.22 8.94 -18.97
CA ASP A 194 -14.33 9.79 -18.51
C ASP A 194 -14.94 9.20 -17.23
N LEU A 195 -15.10 7.87 -17.16
CA LEU A 195 -15.60 7.18 -15.97
C LEU A 195 -14.67 7.39 -14.78
N LEU A 196 -13.36 7.29 -14.98
CA LEU A 196 -12.35 7.54 -13.94
C LEU A 196 -12.39 8.99 -13.46
N VAL A 197 -12.52 9.95 -14.38
CA VAL A 197 -12.67 11.38 -14.04
C VAL A 197 -13.89 11.60 -13.19
N LEU A 198 -15.07 11.10 -13.63
CA LEU A 198 -16.30 11.20 -12.85
C LEU A 198 -16.17 10.57 -11.47
N ALA A 199 -15.60 9.36 -11.39
CA ALA A 199 -15.36 8.68 -10.12
C ALA A 199 -14.46 9.50 -9.18
N SER A 200 -13.41 10.13 -9.69
CA SER A 200 -12.51 10.98 -8.90
C SER A 200 -13.21 12.21 -8.33
N MET A 201 -14.16 12.77 -9.07
CA MET A 201 -14.99 13.88 -8.59
C MET A 201 -15.95 13.41 -7.49
N ILE A 202 -16.65 12.27 -7.69
CA ILE A 202 -17.56 11.68 -6.70
C ILE A 202 -16.81 11.38 -5.40
N GLU A 203 -15.61 10.82 -5.49
CA GLU A 203 -14.75 10.49 -4.34
C GLU A 203 -14.48 11.72 -3.46
N ARG A 204 -14.32 12.87 -4.07
CA ARG A 204 -13.98 14.13 -3.38
C ARG A 204 -15.20 14.92 -2.91
N GLU A 205 -16.41 14.59 -3.38
CA GLU A 205 -17.64 15.31 -2.99
C GLU A 205 -18.27 14.77 -1.70
N THR A 206 -18.27 13.46 -1.50
CA THR A 206 -18.92 12.89 -0.33
C THR A 206 -18.11 11.76 0.32
N GLY A 207 -17.96 11.86 1.63
CA GLY A 207 -17.46 10.76 2.45
C GLY A 207 -18.54 9.71 2.78
N ASN A 208 -19.83 9.97 2.44
CA ASN A 208 -20.93 9.05 2.70
C ASN A 208 -21.10 8.07 1.52
N PRO A 209 -20.77 6.78 1.68
CA PRO A 209 -20.87 5.82 0.58
C PRO A 209 -22.28 5.68 0.00
N ALA A 210 -23.33 5.87 0.81
CA ALA A 210 -24.72 5.74 0.37
C ALA A 210 -25.17 6.86 -0.57
N GLU A 211 -24.49 8.01 -0.56
CA GLU A 211 -24.83 9.16 -1.40
C GLU A 211 -24.09 9.17 -2.73
N ARG A 212 -22.98 8.44 -2.87
CA ARG A 212 -22.16 8.44 -4.08
C ARG A 212 -22.96 8.19 -5.37
N PRO A 213 -23.90 7.21 -5.45
CA PRO A 213 -24.70 7.03 -6.66
C PRO A 213 -25.61 8.21 -6.99
N MET A 214 -26.11 8.95 -5.97
CA MET A 214 -26.94 10.14 -6.19
C MET A 214 -26.07 11.33 -6.63
N VAL A 215 -24.87 11.51 -6.07
CA VAL A 215 -23.90 12.51 -6.54
C VAL A 215 -23.51 12.25 -8.00
N ALA A 216 -23.27 10.99 -8.36
CA ALA A 216 -23.05 10.58 -9.76
C ALA A 216 -24.23 10.99 -10.65
N ARG A 217 -25.47 10.73 -10.21
CA ARG A 217 -26.69 11.12 -10.93
C ARG A 217 -26.76 12.63 -11.17
N VAL A 218 -26.46 13.44 -10.17
CA VAL A 218 -26.48 14.92 -10.33
C VAL A 218 -25.45 15.35 -11.39
N PHE A 219 -24.22 14.83 -11.35
CA PHE A 219 -23.21 15.19 -12.34
C PHE A 219 -23.63 14.78 -13.77
N LEU A 220 -24.16 13.56 -13.96
CA LEU A 220 -24.63 13.09 -15.26
C LEU A 220 -25.83 13.92 -15.78
N ASN A 221 -26.78 14.23 -14.92
CA ASN A 221 -27.93 15.08 -15.30
C ASN A 221 -27.48 16.48 -15.72
N ARG A 222 -26.47 17.05 -15.02
CA ARG A 222 -25.87 18.34 -15.43
C ARG A 222 -25.17 18.23 -16.77
N LEU A 223 -24.38 17.17 -17.01
CA LEU A 223 -23.72 16.92 -18.29
C LEU A 223 -24.75 16.83 -19.42
N HIS A 224 -25.83 16.08 -19.25
CA HIS A 224 -26.94 15.97 -20.22
C HIS A 224 -27.57 17.30 -20.58
N GLN A 225 -27.66 18.22 -19.61
CA GLN A 225 -28.24 19.53 -19.80
C GLN A 225 -27.23 20.62 -20.21
N GLY A 226 -25.96 20.24 -20.43
CA GLY A 226 -24.90 21.19 -20.73
C GLY A 226 -24.60 22.16 -19.58
N MET A 227 -25.02 21.83 -18.36
CA MET A 227 -24.75 22.62 -17.16
C MET A 227 -23.29 22.44 -16.71
N LYS A 228 -22.72 23.48 -16.12
CA LYS A 228 -21.41 23.39 -15.45
C LYS A 228 -21.50 22.51 -14.21
N LEU A 229 -20.47 21.68 -13.95
CA LEU A 229 -20.51 20.74 -12.83
C LEU A 229 -20.35 21.42 -11.47
N GLN A 230 -19.61 22.53 -11.39
CA GLN A 230 -19.48 23.39 -10.20
C GLN A 230 -19.07 22.61 -8.93
N SER A 231 -18.04 21.79 -9.07
CA SER A 231 -17.46 20.98 -8.01
C SER A 231 -16.26 21.69 -7.38
N ASP A 232 -16.34 22.04 -6.11
CA ASP A 232 -15.30 22.74 -5.36
C ASP A 232 -13.94 21.99 -5.38
N PRO A 233 -13.89 20.65 -5.21
CA PRO A 233 -12.66 19.89 -5.30
C PRO A 233 -11.89 20.08 -6.62
N THR A 234 -12.58 20.29 -7.73
CA THR A 234 -11.94 20.52 -9.03
C THR A 234 -11.24 21.89 -9.08
N VAL A 235 -11.77 22.89 -8.37
CA VAL A 235 -11.14 24.19 -8.22
C VAL A 235 -9.87 24.05 -7.39
N VAL A 236 -9.95 23.40 -6.23
CA VAL A 236 -8.81 23.13 -5.35
C VAL A 236 -7.68 22.43 -6.14
N TYR A 237 -8.03 21.37 -6.87
CA TYR A 237 -7.07 20.63 -7.69
C TYR A 237 -6.47 21.52 -8.79
N GLY A 238 -7.28 22.30 -9.46
CA GLY A 238 -6.83 23.21 -10.53
C GLY A 238 -5.84 24.27 -10.04
N LEU A 239 -5.96 24.70 -8.78
CA LEU A 239 -5.10 25.72 -8.18
C LEU A 239 -3.76 25.17 -7.69
N ASN A 240 -3.73 23.94 -7.16
CA ASN A 240 -2.53 23.40 -6.50
C ASN A 240 -2.04 22.05 -7.05
N GLN A 241 -2.66 21.54 -8.11
CA GLN A 241 -2.31 20.27 -8.76
C GLN A 241 -2.28 19.08 -7.80
N GLY A 242 -3.19 19.10 -6.79
CA GLY A 242 -3.30 18.01 -5.82
C GLY A 242 -2.27 18.02 -4.68
N ALA A 243 -1.52 19.12 -4.50
CA ALA A 243 -0.52 19.19 -3.41
C ALA A 243 -1.14 19.15 -2.00
N GLY A 244 -2.46 19.32 -1.88
CA GLY A 244 -3.17 19.23 -0.59
C GLY A 244 -4.20 20.35 -0.43
N PRO A 245 -4.61 20.70 0.81
CA PRO A 245 -5.54 21.78 1.06
C PRO A 245 -4.91 23.15 0.70
N LEU A 246 -5.74 24.13 0.31
CA LEU A 246 -5.29 25.48 -0.08
C LEU A 246 -4.75 26.33 1.07
N GLY A 247 -4.93 25.89 2.33
CA GLY A 247 -4.57 26.72 3.51
C GLY A 247 -5.57 27.83 3.83
N HIS A 248 -6.57 28.04 2.99
CA HIS A 248 -7.71 28.98 3.19
C HIS A 248 -9.00 28.37 2.63
N ALA A 249 -10.15 28.88 3.07
CA ALA A 249 -11.44 28.52 2.47
C ALA A 249 -11.54 29.07 1.04
N LEU A 250 -12.19 28.31 0.12
CA LEU A 250 -12.42 28.78 -1.24
C LEU A 250 -13.11 30.13 -1.24
N SER A 251 -12.50 31.11 -1.92
CA SER A 251 -13.03 32.44 -2.13
C SER A 251 -13.76 32.52 -3.48
N HIS A 252 -14.56 33.57 -3.65
CA HIS A 252 -15.18 33.84 -4.95
C HIS A 252 -14.12 34.05 -6.06
N ALA A 253 -12.97 34.63 -5.75
CA ALA A 253 -11.87 34.79 -6.70
C ALA A 253 -11.30 33.44 -7.15
N ASP A 254 -11.16 32.46 -6.24
CA ASP A 254 -10.72 31.10 -6.58
C ASP A 254 -11.70 30.40 -7.52
N LEU A 255 -13.02 30.54 -7.26
CA LEU A 255 -14.06 29.96 -8.12
C LEU A 255 -14.07 30.55 -9.54
N MET A 256 -13.51 31.72 -9.74
CA MET A 256 -13.43 32.39 -11.05
C MET A 256 -12.08 32.19 -11.76
N GLN A 257 -11.10 31.49 -11.14
CA GLN A 257 -9.80 31.25 -11.77
C GLN A 257 -9.93 30.37 -13.01
N PRO A 258 -9.37 30.77 -14.16
CA PRO A 258 -9.51 30.05 -15.42
C PRO A 258 -8.51 28.89 -15.52
N THR A 259 -8.64 27.87 -14.65
CA THR A 259 -7.85 26.65 -14.77
C THR A 259 -8.60 25.61 -15.60
N ALA A 260 -7.86 24.69 -16.25
CA ALA A 260 -8.45 23.62 -17.05
C ALA A 260 -9.34 22.65 -16.24
N TYR A 261 -9.15 22.61 -14.91
CA TYR A 261 -9.92 21.76 -14.01
C TYR A 261 -11.11 22.47 -13.36
N ASN A 262 -11.19 23.80 -13.42
CA ASN A 262 -12.24 24.55 -12.74
C ASN A 262 -13.62 24.37 -13.40
N THR A 263 -14.43 23.48 -12.86
CA THR A 263 -15.77 23.17 -13.37
C THR A 263 -16.84 24.26 -13.11
N TYR A 264 -16.48 25.37 -12.47
CA TYR A 264 -17.26 26.61 -12.46
C TYR A 264 -17.07 27.43 -13.74
N VAL A 265 -15.95 27.22 -14.43
CA VAL A 265 -15.56 27.99 -15.63
C VAL A 265 -15.71 27.14 -16.89
N ILE A 266 -15.19 25.92 -16.88
CA ILE A 266 -15.26 25.00 -18.03
C ILE A 266 -16.64 24.33 -18.13
N ALA A 267 -16.98 23.85 -19.33
CA ALA A 267 -18.13 22.97 -19.58
C ALA A 267 -17.66 21.51 -19.59
N GLY A 268 -18.51 20.61 -19.13
CA GLY A 268 -18.23 19.17 -19.13
C GLY A 268 -17.28 18.70 -18.01
N LEU A 269 -16.70 17.53 -18.19
CA LEU A 269 -15.71 16.94 -17.29
C LEU A 269 -14.37 17.70 -17.39
N PRO A 270 -13.58 17.75 -16.30
CA PRO A 270 -12.21 18.22 -16.38
C PRO A 270 -11.35 17.26 -17.23
N PRO A 271 -10.16 17.71 -17.70
CA PRO A 271 -9.34 16.93 -18.64
C PRO A 271 -8.72 15.65 -18.07
N GLY A 272 -8.82 15.45 -16.76
CA GLY A 272 -8.31 14.26 -16.07
C GLY A 272 -8.86 14.13 -14.66
N PRO A 273 -8.57 13.01 -13.99
CA PRO A 273 -8.96 12.79 -12.60
C PRO A 273 -8.31 13.82 -11.67
N ILE A 274 -8.90 14.03 -10.50
CA ILE A 274 -8.41 14.95 -9.46
C ILE A 274 -7.89 14.22 -8.22
N CYS A 275 -8.01 12.90 -8.20
CA CYS A 275 -7.50 12.00 -7.18
C CYS A 275 -7.60 10.56 -7.65
N SER A 276 -7.07 9.63 -6.86
CA SER A 276 -7.29 8.19 -7.00
C SER A 276 -8.59 7.79 -6.28
N PRO A 277 -9.65 7.45 -7.04
CA PRO A 277 -10.93 7.05 -6.45
C PRO A 277 -10.89 5.61 -5.95
N GLY A 278 -11.66 5.32 -4.90
CA GLY A 278 -11.88 3.96 -4.40
C GLY A 278 -12.89 3.16 -5.24
N GLN A 279 -13.00 1.87 -4.91
CA GLN A 279 -13.93 0.95 -5.59
C GLN A 279 -15.38 1.46 -5.55
N ALA A 280 -15.80 2.03 -4.42
CA ALA A 280 -17.18 2.49 -4.26
C ALA A 280 -17.49 3.72 -5.14
N ALA A 281 -16.53 4.62 -5.36
CA ALA A 281 -16.70 5.75 -6.27
C ALA A 281 -16.72 5.32 -7.74
N LEU A 282 -15.88 4.34 -8.13
CA LEU A 282 -15.92 3.72 -9.47
C LEU A 282 -17.28 3.06 -9.73
N GLN A 283 -17.80 2.30 -8.78
CA GLN A 283 -19.11 1.67 -8.89
C GLN A 283 -20.26 2.69 -8.95
N ALA A 284 -20.19 3.75 -8.16
CA ALA A 284 -21.20 4.82 -8.20
C ALA A 284 -21.20 5.57 -9.53
N ALA A 285 -20.03 5.80 -10.12
CA ALA A 285 -19.91 6.39 -11.46
C ALA A 285 -20.46 5.47 -12.55
N ALA A 286 -20.25 4.14 -12.41
CA ALA A 286 -20.74 3.13 -13.34
C ALA A 286 -22.25 2.86 -13.18
N HIS A 287 -22.80 2.96 -11.97
CA HIS A 287 -24.19 2.67 -11.62
C HIS A 287 -24.81 3.83 -10.83
N PRO A 288 -25.08 4.95 -11.48
CA PRO A 288 -25.69 6.11 -10.85
C PRO A 288 -27.14 5.78 -10.40
N ALA A 289 -27.57 6.37 -9.30
CA ALA A 289 -28.95 6.23 -8.86
C ALA A 289 -29.93 6.74 -9.93
N PRO A 290 -31.16 6.22 -10.01
CA PRO A 290 -32.22 6.82 -10.83
C PRO A 290 -32.65 8.18 -10.24
N GLY A 291 -33.04 9.12 -11.09
CA GLY A 291 -33.60 10.40 -10.66
C GLY A 291 -33.28 11.57 -11.59
N ASP A 292 -33.83 12.71 -11.23
CA ASP A 292 -33.78 13.97 -11.99
C ASP A 292 -33.05 15.11 -11.23
N GLN A 293 -32.38 14.78 -10.12
CA GLN A 293 -31.68 15.74 -9.28
C GLN A 293 -30.55 16.45 -10.04
N LEU A 294 -30.50 17.78 -9.86
CA LEU A 294 -29.51 18.67 -10.46
C LEU A 294 -28.67 19.38 -9.42
N TYR A 295 -29.07 19.34 -8.16
CA TYR A 295 -28.44 20.09 -7.07
C TYR A 295 -28.31 19.21 -5.83
N PHE A 296 -27.29 19.49 -5.04
CA PHE A 296 -27.15 19.00 -3.68
C PHE A 296 -26.50 20.07 -2.79
N VAL A 297 -26.77 20.02 -1.51
CA VAL A 297 -26.14 20.87 -0.49
C VAL A 297 -26.03 20.10 0.82
N ALA A 298 -25.00 20.35 1.60
CA ALA A 298 -24.82 19.73 2.91
C ALA A 298 -26.06 19.96 3.80
N ASN A 299 -26.51 18.90 4.51
CA ASN A 299 -27.69 18.96 5.40
C ASN A 299 -27.33 19.25 6.87
N GLY A 300 -26.04 19.37 7.21
CA GLY A 300 -25.58 19.62 8.58
C GLY A 300 -25.52 18.37 9.48
N HIS A 301 -25.88 17.19 8.95
CA HIS A 301 -25.89 15.90 9.68
C HIS A 301 -24.91 14.87 9.03
N GLY A 302 -23.93 15.37 8.28
CA GLY A 302 -22.90 14.53 7.63
C GLY A 302 -23.30 13.97 6.26
N GLY A 303 -24.43 14.47 5.69
CA GLY A 303 -24.93 14.10 4.36
C GLY A 303 -25.37 15.32 3.57
N HIS A 304 -26.12 15.08 2.46
CA HIS A 304 -26.60 16.08 1.53
C HIS A 304 -28.11 15.98 1.32
N ASP A 305 -28.74 17.13 1.10
CA ASP A 305 -30.10 17.24 0.58
C ASP A 305 -30.03 17.45 -0.93
N PHE A 306 -30.71 16.58 -1.69
CA PHE A 306 -30.73 16.59 -3.14
C PHE A 306 -32.01 17.28 -3.66
N ALA A 307 -31.88 17.98 -4.79
CA ALA A 307 -33.03 18.70 -5.40
C ALA A 307 -32.99 18.65 -6.92
N ALA A 308 -34.14 18.51 -7.55
CA ALA A 308 -34.29 18.57 -9.00
C ALA A 308 -34.40 20.03 -9.51
N THR A 309 -34.91 20.95 -8.70
CA THR A 309 -35.13 22.35 -9.08
C THR A 309 -34.24 23.31 -8.27
N LEU A 310 -33.91 24.44 -8.89
CA LEU A 310 -33.20 25.53 -8.20
C LEU A 310 -34.00 26.09 -7.00
N GLY A 311 -35.33 26.12 -7.10
CA GLY A 311 -36.22 26.56 -6.02
C GLY A 311 -36.12 25.67 -4.79
N ASP A 312 -36.11 24.35 -4.95
CA ASP A 312 -35.92 23.38 -3.87
C ASP A 312 -34.53 23.50 -3.29
N HIS A 313 -33.52 23.57 -4.15
CA HIS A 313 -32.11 23.77 -3.71
C HIS A 313 -31.95 25.02 -2.83
N ASN A 314 -32.51 26.14 -3.24
CA ASN A 314 -32.45 27.39 -2.46
C ASN A 314 -33.14 27.24 -1.09
N ARG A 315 -34.24 26.47 -1.00
CA ARG A 315 -34.86 26.13 0.30
C ARG A 315 -33.94 25.32 1.18
N ASN A 316 -33.31 24.30 0.62
CA ASN A 316 -32.34 23.46 1.34
C ASN A 316 -31.13 24.26 1.82
N VAL A 317 -30.57 25.15 0.98
CA VAL A 317 -29.48 26.07 1.36
C VAL A 317 -29.88 26.98 2.51
N SER A 318 -31.13 27.52 2.47
CA SER A 318 -31.64 28.40 3.54
C SER A 318 -31.83 27.63 4.85
N ALA A 319 -32.32 26.40 4.80
CA ALA A 319 -32.46 25.52 5.97
C ALA A 319 -31.11 25.17 6.57
N TYR A 320 -30.13 24.80 5.75
CA TYR A 320 -28.76 24.53 6.20
C TYR A 320 -28.11 25.73 6.92
N ARG A 321 -28.23 26.93 6.34
CA ARG A 321 -27.71 28.17 6.94
C ARG A 321 -28.37 28.47 8.28
N ALA A 322 -29.71 28.34 8.38
CA ALA A 322 -30.46 28.54 9.62
C ALA A 322 -30.02 27.55 10.71
N GLY A 323 -29.85 26.27 10.38
CA GLY A 323 -29.36 25.22 11.30
C GLY A 323 -27.95 25.51 11.83
N ARG A 324 -27.03 25.95 10.98
CA ARG A 324 -25.67 26.36 11.37
C ARG A 324 -25.67 27.56 12.33
N HIS A 325 -26.52 28.56 12.06
CA HIS A 325 -26.64 29.72 12.98
C HIS A 325 -27.17 29.29 14.36
N ALA A 326 -28.16 28.40 14.40
CA ALA A 326 -28.69 27.89 15.66
C ALA A 326 -27.64 27.12 16.48
N GLN A 327 -26.80 26.30 15.84
CA GLN A 327 -25.70 25.58 16.49
C GLN A 327 -24.57 26.50 16.98
N ALA A 328 -24.27 27.58 16.25
CA ALA A 328 -23.26 28.56 16.65
C ALA A 328 -23.67 29.44 17.85
N VAL A 329 -24.99 29.59 18.09
CA VAL A 329 -25.56 30.40 19.17
C VAL A 329 -25.95 29.57 20.42
N ALA A 330 -25.98 28.24 20.32
CA ALA A 330 -26.25 27.36 21.46
C ALA A 330 -25.14 27.50 22.51
N PRO A 331 -25.46 27.83 23.79
CA PRO A 331 -24.46 27.91 24.84
C PRO A 331 -23.81 26.53 25.08
N ARG A 332 -22.48 26.51 25.25
CA ARG A 332 -21.71 25.32 25.63
C ARG A 332 -21.98 24.95 27.07
#